data_340d09ddc9a819bab5b52ca4d697095c
#
_entry.id   340d09ddc9a819bab5b52ca4d697095c
#
_cell.length_a   1.000
_cell.length_b   1.000
_cell.length_c   1.000
_cell.angle_alpha   90.00
_cell.angle_beta   90.00
_cell.angle_gamma   90.00
#
_symmetry.space_group_name_H-M   'P 1'
#
loop_
_entity.id
_entity.type
_entity.pdbx_description
1 polymer ?
#
loop_
_entity_poly.entity_id
_entity_poly.type
_entity_poly.pdbx_seq_one_letter_code
_entity_poly.pdbx_strand_id
1 'polypeptide(L)'
;MHAEPSSSAVPHAAVAGIGVDTVDIERFEKQLARTPALRERLFTPDEREIPTRSLAARFAAKEALIKALGGSEGINWHDLEVLRVRGEKPVFSATPELVAVLGERGYAWPHLSLTHDGGVATAFVIIEYGRKER
;
A
#
# COMPACT_ATOMS: atom_id res chain seq x y z
N MET A 1 -15.04 -20.77 19.85
CA MET A 1 -15.44 -20.08 18.61
C MET A 1 -15.68 -18.62 18.91
N HIS A 2 -15.00 -17.76 18.16
CA HIS A 2 -15.18 -16.33 18.30
C HIS A 2 -16.29 -15.84 17.42
N ALA A 3 -17.14 -14.99 17.94
CA ALA A 3 -17.98 -14.16 17.12
C ALA A 3 -17.26 -12.85 16.88
N GLU A 4 -17.24 -12.36 15.65
CA GLU A 4 -16.73 -11.04 15.38
C GLU A 4 -17.57 -10.01 16.13
N PRO A 5 -16.95 -9.02 16.80
CA PRO A 5 -17.73 -7.98 17.43
C PRO A 5 -18.44 -7.16 16.37
N SER A 6 -19.66 -6.80 16.63
CA SER A 6 -20.39 -5.88 15.76
C SER A 6 -19.75 -4.51 15.82
N SER A 7 -19.97 -3.68 14.81
CA SER A 7 -19.44 -2.31 14.79
C SER A 7 -19.90 -1.49 15.99
N SER A 8 -21.08 -1.79 16.53
CA SER A 8 -21.59 -1.12 17.73
C SER A 8 -20.90 -1.57 19.00
N ALA A 9 -20.28 -2.77 19.00
CA ALA A 9 -19.54 -3.30 20.16
C ALA A 9 -18.10 -2.80 20.21
N VAL A 10 -17.63 -2.04 19.22
CA VAL A 10 -16.25 -1.53 19.13
C VAL A 10 -16.30 -0.02 18.84
N PRO A 11 -16.93 0.78 19.74
CA PRO A 11 -17.26 2.17 19.44
C PRO A 11 -16.04 3.08 19.28
N HIS A 12 -14.90 2.71 19.82
CA HIS A 12 -13.68 3.51 19.73
C HIS A 12 -12.63 2.90 18.80
N ALA A 13 -13.02 1.91 18.00
CA ALA A 13 -12.11 1.31 17.04
C ALA A 13 -11.74 2.33 15.97
N ALA A 14 -10.51 2.77 15.98
CA ALA A 14 -9.99 3.70 14.97
C ALA A 14 -9.47 2.96 13.76
N VAL A 15 -8.92 1.76 13.94
CA VAL A 15 -8.27 1.00 12.88
C VAL A 15 -9.29 0.24 12.03
N ALA A 16 -9.32 0.55 10.74
CA ALA A 16 -10.18 -0.11 9.78
C ALA A 16 -9.47 -1.28 9.08
N GLY A 17 -8.17 -1.19 8.89
CA GLY A 17 -7.42 -2.25 8.22
C GLY A 17 -5.92 -2.17 8.46
N ILE A 18 -5.28 -3.32 8.40
CA ILE A 18 -3.84 -3.45 8.56
C ILE A 18 -3.33 -4.33 7.43
N GLY A 19 -2.21 -3.95 6.84
CA GLY A 19 -1.55 -4.75 5.82
C GLY A 19 -0.05 -4.77 6.04
N VAL A 20 0.54 -5.93 5.84
CA VAL A 20 1.99 -6.08 5.86
C VAL A 20 2.38 -6.98 4.70
N ASP A 21 3.47 -6.65 4.05
CA ASP A 21 4.01 -7.45 2.96
C ASP A 21 5.52 -7.43 2.99
N THR A 22 6.13 -8.54 2.63
CA THR A 22 7.57 -8.66 2.50
C THR A 22 7.92 -9.12 1.10
N VAL A 23 8.96 -8.53 0.54
CA VAL A 23 9.43 -8.84 -0.81
C VAL A 23 10.91 -9.15 -0.75
N ASP A 24 11.29 -10.33 -1.24
CA ASP A 24 12.70 -10.68 -1.43
C ASP A 24 13.24 -9.84 -2.59
N ILE A 25 14.18 -8.97 -2.31
CA ILE A 25 14.68 -7.98 -3.28
C ILE A 25 15.34 -8.67 -4.47
N GLU A 26 16.19 -9.66 -4.22
CA GLU A 26 16.90 -10.37 -5.28
C GLU A 26 15.93 -11.11 -6.20
N ARG A 27 14.94 -11.79 -5.61
CA ARG A 27 13.91 -12.48 -6.39
C ARG A 27 13.11 -11.50 -7.24
N PHE A 28 12.75 -10.36 -6.68
CA PHE A 28 11.99 -9.34 -7.39
C PHE A 28 12.80 -8.77 -8.58
N GLU A 29 14.09 -8.50 -8.36
CA GLU A 29 14.96 -8.04 -9.43
C GLU A 29 15.03 -9.05 -10.57
N LYS A 30 15.13 -10.33 -10.24
CA LYS A 30 15.12 -11.41 -11.23
C LYS A 30 13.81 -11.48 -12.00
N GLN A 31 12.70 -11.28 -11.32
CA GLN A 31 11.38 -11.26 -11.97
C GLN A 31 11.27 -10.10 -12.95
N LEU A 32 11.71 -8.90 -12.57
CA LEU A 32 11.69 -7.74 -13.45
C LEU A 32 12.60 -7.93 -14.66
N ALA A 33 13.78 -8.55 -14.48
CA ALA A 33 14.69 -8.84 -15.57
C ALA A 33 14.13 -9.87 -16.53
N ARG A 34 13.43 -10.87 -16.00
CA ARG A 34 12.85 -11.96 -16.78
C ARG A 34 11.61 -11.53 -17.53
N THR A 35 10.84 -10.61 -16.98
CA THR A 35 9.58 -10.12 -17.53
C THR A 35 9.59 -8.59 -17.55
N PRO A 36 10.24 -7.97 -18.56
CA PRO A 36 10.39 -6.50 -18.57
C PRO A 36 9.08 -5.73 -18.53
N ALA A 37 8.00 -6.26 -19.12
CA ALA A 37 6.70 -5.62 -19.10
C ALA A 37 6.11 -5.48 -17.69
N LEU A 38 6.62 -6.25 -16.72
CA LEU A 38 6.14 -6.21 -15.35
C LEU A 38 6.40 -4.85 -14.70
N ARG A 39 7.53 -4.23 -14.99
CA ARG A 39 7.87 -2.91 -14.47
C ARG A 39 6.82 -1.86 -14.87
N GLU A 40 6.42 -1.88 -16.14
CA GLU A 40 5.40 -0.94 -16.63
C GLU A 40 4.02 -1.23 -16.06
N ARG A 41 3.71 -2.49 -15.86
CA ARG A 41 2.41 -2.92 -15.32
C ARG A 41 2.23 -2.54 -13.85
N LEU A 42 3.29 -2.68 -13.06
CA LEU A 42 3.22 -2.46 -11.61
C LEU A 42 3.46 -1.02 -11.19
N PHE A 43 4.22 -0.27 -11.98
CA PHE A 43 4.72 1.03 -11.56
C PHE A 43 4.37 2.13 -12.55
N THR A 44 4.06 3.32 -12.04
CA THR A 44 3.79 4.49 -12.85
C THR A 44 5.09 4.97 -13.52
N PRO A 45 5.00 5.81 -14.59
CA PRO A 45 6.21 6.36 -15.21
C PRO A 45 7.15 7.03 -14.21
N ASP A 46 6.64 7.75 -13.23
CA ASP A 46 7.46 8.40 -12.21
C ASP A 46 8.16 7.37 -11.31
N GLU A 47 7.49 6.28 -10.97
CA GLU A 47 8.08 5.23 -10.16
C GLU A 47 9.16 4.44 -10.89
N ARG A 48 9.06 4.27 -12.19
CA ARG A 48 9.98 3.42 -12.98
C ARG A 48 11.42 3.92 -12.98
N GLU A 49 11.64 5.20 -12.71
CA GLU A 49 12.96 5.82 -12.76
C GLU A 49 13.83 5.52 -11.54
N ILE A 50 13.27 4.94 -10.51
CA ILE A 50 14.01 4.65 -9.28
C ILE A 50 14.73 3.30 -9.37
N PRO A 51 15.78 3.07 -8.54
CA PRO A 51 16.48 1.80 -8.54
C PRO A 51 15.56 0.62 -8.24
N THR A 52 15.86 -0.54 -8.82
CA THR A 52 15.06 -1.76 -8.67
C THR A 52 14.85 -2.15 -7.21
N ARG A 53 15.86 -1.94 -6.37
CA ARG A 53 15.77 -2.18 -4.93
C ARG A 53 14.63 -1.37 -4.29
N SER A 54 14.50 -0.11 -4.69
CA SER A 54 13.43 0.75 -4.20
C SER A 54 12.08 0.36 -4.80
N LEU A 55 12.07 -0.20 -6.00
CA LEU A 55 10.84 -0.75 -6.60
C LEU A 55 10.31 -1.93 -5.81
N ALA A 56 11.20 -2.78 -5.28
CA ALA A 56 10.79 -3.91 -4.44
C ALA A 56 10.03 -3.41 -3.19
N ALA A 57 10.53 -2.35 -2.55
CA ALA A 57 9.86 -1.75 -1.40
C ALA A 57 8.51 -1.14 -1.78
N ARG A 58 8.42 -0.50 -2.93
CA ARG A 58 7.16 0.06 -3.41
C ARG A 58 6.15 -1.00 -3.78
N PHE A 59 6.62 -2.11 -4.34
CA PHE A 59 5.74 -3.24 -4.59
C PHE A 59 5.18 -3.80 -3.29
N ALA A 60 6.01 -3.95 -2.27
CA ALA A 60 5.57 -4.36 -0.94
C ALA A 60 4.51 -3.39 -0.38
N ALA A 61 4.71 -2.08 -0.57
CA ALA A 61 3.75 -1.06 -0.14
C ALA A 61 2.38 -1.22 -0.82
N LYS A 62 2.37 -1.46 -2.13
CA LYS A 62 1.14 -1.66 -2.89
C LYS A 62 0.39 -2.90 -2.42
N GLU A 63 1.10 -4.00 -2.23
CA GLU A 63 0.52 -5.24 -1.72
C GLU A 63 -0.02 -5.07 -0.29
N ALA A 64 0.72 -4.38 0.57
CA ALA A 64 0.30 -4.12 1.94
C ALA A 64 -0.99 -3.27 1.97
N LEU A 65 -1.08 -2.27 1.09
CA LEU A 65 -2.29 -1.45 1.01
C LEU A 65 -3.50 -2.27 0.56
N ILE A 66 -3.32 -3.14 -0.44
CA ILE A 66 -4.39 -4.03 -0.89
C ILE A 66 -4.88 -4.90 0.25
N LYS A 67 -3.96 -5.46 1.04
CA LYS A 67 -4.33 -6.26 2.21
C LYS A 67 -5.10 -5.44 3.24
N ALA A 68 -4.64 -4.22 3.52
CA ALA A 68 -5.31 -3.34 4.47
C ALA A 68 -6.70 -2.94 4.00
N LEU A 69 -6.89 -2.77 2.69
CA LEU A 69 -8.21 -2.48 2.10
C LEU A 69 -9.13 -3.69 2.07
N GLY A 70 -8.60 -4.89 2.23
CA GLY A 70 -9.38 -6.12 2.14
C GLY A 70 -9.58 -6.62 0.72
N GLY A 71 -8.85 -6.08 -0.24
CA GLY A 71 -8.90 -6.48 -1.64
C GLY A 71 -8.63 -5.33 -2.59
N SER A 72 -8.50 -5.64 -3.87
CA SER A 72 -8.10 -4.69 -4.90
C SER A 72 -9.25 -4.18 -5.78
N GLU A 73 -10.49 -4.38 -5.36
CA GLU A 73 -11.65 -3.95 -6.15
C GLU A 73 -11.66 -2.45 -6.39
N GLY A 74 -11.78 -2.07 -7.65
CA GLY A 74 -11.81 -0.67 -8.06
C GLY A 74 -10.45 0.01 -8.13
N ILE A 75 -9.36 -0.73 -7.96
CA ILE A 75 -8.01 -0.19 -7.91
C ILE A 75 -7.07 -0.99 -8.80
N ASN A 76 -6.27 -0.28 -9.59
CA ASN A 76 -5.18 -0.86 -10.38
C ASN A 76 -3.84 -0.52 -9.74
N TRP A 77 -2.78 -1.18 -10.16
CA TRP A 77 -1.44 -0.97 -9.61
C TRP A 77 -0.98 0.49 -9.67
N HIS A 78 -1.26 1.18 -10.77
CA HIS A 78 -0.86 2.59 -10.94
C HIS A 78 -1.61 3.53 -10.00
N ASP A 79 -2.80 3.15 -9.55
CA ASP A 79 -3.57 3.94 -8.59
C ASP A 79 -2.93 3.95 -7.20
N LEU A 80 -2.04 2.99 -6.95
CA LEU A 80 -1.33 2.82 -5.69
C LEU A 80 0.10 3.38 -5.75
N GLU A 81 0.29 4.46 -6.47
CA GLU A 81 1.59 5.08 -6.61
C GLU A 81 2.15 5.53 -5.26
N VAL A 82 3.43 5.23 -5.04
CA VAL A 82 4.13 5.63 -3.82
C VAL A 82 5.06 6.79 -4.14
N LEU A 83 4.93 7.86 -3.37
CA LEU A 83 5.79 9.03 -3.46
C LEU A 83 6.73 9.10 -2.28
N ARG A 84 7.94 9.52 -2.52
CA ARG A 84 8.90 9.78 -1.46
C ARG A 84 9.72 11.01 -1.80
N VAL A 85 9.51 12.06 -1.02
CA VAL A 85 10.36 13.24 -1.09
C VAL A 85 11.59 12.98 -0.22
N ARG A 86 12.76 13.33 -0.73
CA ARG A 86 14.03 13.11 -0.04
C ARG A 86 13.97 13.68 1.38
N GLY A 87 14.30 12.86 2.38
CA GLY A 87 14.27 13.24 3.78
C GLY A 87 12.91 13.12 4.45
N GLU A 88 11.88 12.74 3.70
CA GLU A 88 10.53 12.56 4.23
C GLU A 88 10.13 11.08 4.17
N LYS A 89 9.08 10.75 4.93
CA LYS A 89 8.52 9.39 4.88
C LYS A 89 7.79 9.15 3.57
N PRO A 90 7.73 7.90 3.07
CA PRO A 90 6.95 7.57 1.90
C PRO A 90 5.45 7.74 2.16
N VAL A 91 4.71 8.12 1.12
CA VAL A 91 3.25 8.26 1.18
C VAL A 91 2.65 7.75 -0.12
N PHE A 92 1.39 7.35 -0.09
CA PHE A 92 0.66 7.05 -1.32
C PHE A 92 0.21 8.35 -1.97
N SER A 93 0.32 8.41 -3.30
CA SER A 93 -0.19 9.54 -4.07
C SER A 93 -1.71 9.63 -3.97
N ALA A 94 -2.22 10.86 -3.96
CA ALA A 94 -3.67 11.09 -3.98
C ALA A 94 -4.24 10.91 -5.39
N THR A 95 -4.14 9.70 -5.93
CA THR A 95 -4.75 9.39 -7.22
C THR A 95 -6.26 9.45 -7.09
N PRO A 96 -6.98 9.86 -8.15
CA PRO A 96 -8.45 9.94 -8.08
C PRO A 96 -9.10 8.64 -7.66
N GLU A 97 -8.59 7.52 -8.13
CA GLU A 97 -9.12 6.19 -7.84
C GLU A 97 -8.95 5.82 -6.36
N LEU A 98 -7.78 6.09 -5.78
CA LEU A 98 -7.55 5.81 -4.37
C LEU A 98 -8.39 6.72 -3.48
N VAL A 99 -8.45 8.01 -3.81
CA VAL A 99 -9.32 8.97 -3.09
C VAL A 99 -10.76 8.48 -3.08
N ALA A 100 -11.26 8.04 -4.24
CA ALA A 100 -12.64 7.56 -4.37
C ALA A 100 -12.90 6.31 -3.52
N VAL A 101 -12.01 5.33 -3.59
CA VAL A 101 -12.18 4.07 -2.84
C VAL A 101 -12.17 4.33 -1.34
N LEU A 102 -11.23 5.14 -0.85
CA LEU A 102 -11.16 5.47 0.58
C LEU A 102 -12.42 6.22 1.02
N GLY A 103 -12.86 7.18 0.22
CA GLY A 103 -14.07 7.96 0.52
C GLY A 103 -15.32 7.09 0.59
N GLU A 104 -15.50 6.19 -0.37
CA GLU A 104 -16.65 5.27 -0.41
C GLU A 104 -16.69 4.34 0.81
N ARG A 105 -15.52 3.91 1.28
CA ARG A 105 -15.42 3.00 2.42
C ARG A 105 -15.40 3.73 3.76
N GLY A 106 -15.34 5.06 3.77
CA GLY A 106 -15.26 5.84 5.00
C GLY A 106 -13.91 5.74 5.68
N TYR A 107 -12.85 5.56 4.92
CA TYR A 107 -11.48 5.40 5.42
C TYR A 107 -10.70 6.71 5.34
N ALA A 108 -9.85 6.94 6.34
CA ALA A 108 -8.86 8.02 6.30
C ALA A 108 -7.68 7.63 5.42
N TRP A 109 -6.79 8.57 5.16
CA TRP A 109 -5.60 8.33 4.35
C TRP A 109 -4.70 7.27 4.99
N PRO A 110 -4.16 6.32 4.21
CA PRO A 110 -3.34 5.24 4.76
C PRO A 110 -2.02 5.76 5.34
N HIS A 111 -1.62 5.18 6.45
CA HIS A 111 -0.27 5.33 6.99
C HIS A 111 0.62 4.26 6.39
N LEU A 112 1.83 4.61 6.02
CA LEU A 112 2.78 3.71 5.37
C LEU A 112 4.13 3.77 6.05
N SER A 113 4.73 2.61 6.30
CA SER A 113 6.10 2.48 6.74
C SER A 113 6.82 1.45 5.88
N LEU A 114 8.05 1.76 5.48
CA LEU A 114 8.89 0.88 4.68
C LEU A 114 10.21 0.64 5.40
N THR A 115 10.72 -0.57 5.27
CA THR A 115 12.03 -0.91 5.79
C THR A 115 12.70 -1.96 4.90
N HIS A 116 14.04 -1.99 4.93
CA HIS A 116 14.84 -3.01 4.26
C HIS A 116 15.75 -3.65 5.30
N ASP A 117 15.83 -4.97 5.29
CA ASP A 117 16.76 -5.69 6.16
C ASP A 117 17.04 -7.06 5.57
N GLY A 118 18.32 -7.42 5.52
CA GLY A 118 18.72 -8.76 5.09
C GLY A 118 18.27 -9.15 3.68
N GLY A 119 18.21 -8.21 2.75
CA GLY A 119 17.75 -8.47 1.39
C GLY A 119 16.24 -8.55 1.24
N VAL A 120 15.50 -8.17 2.25
CA VAL A 120 14.04 -8.16 2.25
C VAL A 120 13.54 -6.74 2.43
N ALA A 121 12.58 -6.34 1.60
CA ALA A 121 11.84 -5.10 1.77
C ALA A 121 10.51 -5.42 2.46
N THR A 122 10.16 -4.65 3.47
CA THR A 122 8.91 -4.84 4.22
C THR A 122 8.12 -3.55 4.21
N ALA A 123 6.82 -3.66 3.96
CA ALA A 123 5.89 -2.55 4.05
C ALA A 123 4.82 -2.84 5.09
N PHE A 124 4.44 -1.83 5.81
CA PHE A 124 3.38 -1.90 6.80
C PHE A 124 2.40 -0.77 6.55
N VAL A 125 1.12 -1.08 6.44
CA VAL A 125 0.06 -0.11 6.19
C VAL A 125 -0.99 -0.20 7.28
N ILE A 126 -1.41 0.95 7.79
CA ILE A 126 -2.54 1.06 8.71
C ILE A 126 -3.54 2.02 8.09
N ILE A 127 -4.79 1.62 8.06
CA ILE A 127 -5.90 2.46 7.63
C ILE A 127 -6.82 2.68 8.83
N GLU A 128 -7.14 3.93 9.11
CA GLU A 128 -8.09 4.30 10.14
C GLU A 128 -9.43 4.66 9.51
N TYR A 129 -10.49 4.56 10.28
CA TYR A 129 -11.78 5.13 9.86
C TYR A 129 -11.66 6.65 9.78
N GLY A 130 -12.27 7.23 8.74
CA GLY A 130 -12.34 8.66 8.60
C GLY A 130 -13.24 9.30 9.66
N ARG A 131 -13.00 10.56 9.96
CA ARG A 131 -13.88 11.31 10.85
C ARG A 131 -15.18 11.61 10.13
N LYS A 132 -16.30 11.43 10.83
CA LYS A 132 -17.56 11.93 10.32
C LYS A 132 -17.54 13.45 10.45
N GLU A 133 -17.78 14.14 9.34
CA GLU A 133 -18.03 15.56 9.38
C GLU A 133 -19.42 15.81 9.94
N ARG A 134 -19.50 16.81 10.74
CA ARG A 134 -20.78 17.23 11.32
C ARG A 134 -21.43 18.28 10.42
#